data_7af52f358bdb5f0b4d8156e0f05adda6
#
_entry.id   7af52f358bdb5f0b4d8156e0f05adda6
#
_cell.length_a   1.000
_cell.length_b   1.000
_cell.length_c   1.000
_cell.angle_alpha   90.00
_cell.angle_beta   90.00
_cell.angle_gamma   90.00
#
_symmetry.space_group_name_H-M   'P 1'
#
loop_
_entity.id
_entity.type
_entity.pdbx_description
1 polymer ?
#
loop_
_entity_poly.entity_id
_entity_poly.type
_entity_poly.pdbx_seq_one_letter_code
_entity_poly.pdbx_strand_id
1 'polypeptide(L)'
;MIKVEAVVIRERVETVIDAVEELTGHVGVTVVEAIGHGRQRGITHEYRGRVFESRFLPKAILTFVVADEIAASVVDAIADAARSGNESGDGIVWTTPVANVTHNRTGMKLEAMESV
;
A
#
# COMPACT_ATOMS: atom_id res chain seq x y z
N MET A 1 -6.39 -14.56 9.63
CA MET A 1 -5.95 -13.19 9.29
C MET A 1 -5.13 -13.20 8.03
N ILE A 2 -5.23 -12.14 7.27
CA ILE A 2 -4.50 -11.96 6.02
C ILE A 2 -3.68 -10.68 6.11
N LYS A 3 -2.41 -10.77 5.73
CA LYS A 3 -1.57 -9.61 5.54
C LYS A 3 -1.76 -9.11 4.11
N VAL A 4 -2.20 -7.87 3.96
CA VAL A 4 -2.32 -7.21 2.67
C VAL A 4 -1.20 -6.19 2.57
N GLU A 5 -0.35 -6.34 1.57
CA GLU A 5 0.73 -5.40 1.33
C GLU A 5 0.59 -4.79 -0.05
N ALA A 6 0.93 -3.51 -0.15
CA ALA A 6 0.85 -2.79 -1.40
C ALA A 6 2.06 -1.88 -1.57
N VAL A 7 2.61 -1.88 -2.77
CA VAL A 7 3.56 -0.84 -3.19
C VAL A 7 2.76 0.16 -4.00
N VAL A 8 2.77 1.41 -3.56
CA VAL A 8 2.03 2.49 -4.23
C VAL A 8 2.96 3.67 -4.48
N ILE A 9 2.60 4.52 -5.42
CA ILE A 9 3.32 5.78 -5.59
C ILE A 9 3.06 6.66 -4.36
N ARG A 10 4.07 7.41 -3.95
CA ARG A 10 4.04 8.13 -2.68
C ARG A 10 2.87 9.11 -2.55
N GLU A 11 2.51 9.77 -3.63
CA GLU A 11 1.42 10.74 -3.68
C GLU A 11 0.03 10.11 -3.45
N ARG A 12 -0.07 8.78 -3.57
CA ARG A 12 -1.36 8.08 -3.40
C ARG A 12 -1.52 7.46 -2.02
N VAL A 13 -0.52 7.57 -1.13
CA VAL A 13 -0.55 6.90 0.18
C VAL A 13 -1.79 7.28 0.98
N GLU A 14 -2.04 8.56 1.16
CA GLU A 14 -3.19 9.00 1.95
C GLU A 14 -4.51 8.59 1.32
N THR A 15 -4.62 8.69 0.01
CA THR A 15 -5.83 8.28 -0.72
C THR A 15 -6.11 6.78 -0.52
N VAL A 16 -5.07 5.96 -0.56
CA VAL A 16 -5.21 4.51 -0.34
C VAL A 16 -5.62 4.22 1.09
N ILE A 17 -4.98 4.86 2.07
CA ILE A 17 -5.32 4.67 3.48
C ILE A 17 -6.77 5.07 3.75
N ASP A 18 -7.19 6.22 3.23
CA ASP A 18 -8.55 6.70 3.39
C ASP A 18 -9.57 5.73 2.80
N ALA A 19 -9.28 5.15 1.64
CA ALA A 19 -10.16 4.17 1.00
C ALA A 19 -10.31 2.91 1.86
N VAL A 20 -9.24 2.44 2.47
CA VAL A 20 -9.29 1.27 3.35
C VAL A 20 -10.04 1.61 4.64
N GLU A 21 -9.80 2.76 5.22
CA GLU A 21 -10.53 3.20 6.42
C GLU A 21 -12.02 3.34 6.17
N GLU A 22 -12.40 3.89 5.04
CA GLU A 22 -13.81 4.03 4.66
C GLU A 22 -14.50 2.69 4.57
N LEU A 23 -13.79 1.69 4.07
CA LEU A 23 -14.32 0.33 3.93
C LEU A 23 -14.40 -0.41 5.28
N THR A 24 -13.40 -0.23 6.15
CA THR A 24 -13.22 -1.08 7.33
C THR A 24 -13.60 -0.39 8.65
N GLY A 25 -13.80 0.91 8.64
CA GLY A 25 -13.95 1.73 9.82
C GLY A 25 -12.59 2.20 10.32
N HIS A 26 -11.82 1.32 10.92
CA HIS A 26 -10.46 1.63 11.34
C HIS A 26 -9.61 0.37 11.36
N VAL A 27 -8.54 0.39 10.59
CA VAL A 27 -7.53 -0.66 10.59
C VAL A 27 -6.16 0.01 10.65
N GLY A 28 -5.31 -0.48 11.52
CA GLY A 28 -3.94 0.02 11.59
C GLY A 28 -3.18 -0.25 10.30
N VAL A 29 -2.30 0.65 9.95
CA VAL A 29 -1.45 0.53 8.77
C VAL A 29 -0.01 0.87 9.15
N THR A 30 0.91 0.09 8.62
CA THR A 30 2.33 0.41 8.68
C THR A 30 2.76 0.93 7.32
N VAL A 31 3.41 2.07 7.30
CA VAL A 31 3.89 2.70 6.07
C VAL A 31 5.41 2.75 6.10
N VAL A 32 6.03 2.23 5.07
CA VAL A 32 7.48 2.29 4.89
C VAL A 32 7.75 3.05 3.60
N GLU A 33 8.58 4.07 3.68
CA GLU A 33 9.04 4.78 2.50
C GLU A 33 10.00 3.90 1.71
N ALA A 34 9.86 3.91 0.39
CA ALA A 34 10.65 3.08 -0.49
C ALA A 34 10.98 3.82 -1.78
N ILE A 35 11.92 3.25 -2.51
CA ILE A 35 12.30 3.74 -3.84
C ILE A 35 12.02 2.60 -4.81
N GLY A 36 11.27 2.90 -5.86
CA GLY A 36 10.93 1.91 -6.86
C GLY A 36 11.67 2.14 -8.17
N HIS A 37 12.03 1.05 -8.81
CA HIS A 37 12.52 1.02 -10.18
C HIS A 37 11.76 -0.08 -10.91
N GLY A 38 10.96 0.30 -11.87
CA GLY A 38 10.12 -0.67 -12.57
C GLY A 38 9.58 -0.09 -13.86
N ARG A 39 8.33 -0.41 -14.15
CA ARG A 39 7.67 0.02 -15.38
C ARG A 39 7.39 1.51 -15.41
N GLN A 40 7.14 2.11 -14.26
CA GLN A 40 6.92 3.53 -14.17
C GLN A 40 8.24 4.27 -14.37
N ARG A 41 8.30 5.08 -15.40
CA ARG A 41 9.43 5.96 -15.63
C ARG A 41 9.20 7.26 -14.89
N GLY A 42 10.30 7.85 -14.48
CA GLY A 42 10.24 9.04 -13.69
C GLY A 42 10.01 10.30 -14.49
N ILE A 43 10.07 11.37 -13.75
CA ILE A 43 9.99 12.71 -14.29
C ILE A 43 11.28 12.99 -15.07
N THR A 44 11.16 13.55 -16.26
CA THR A 44 12.31 14.02 -16.99
C THR A 44 12.80 15.33 -16.38
N HIS A 45 14.09 15.44 -16.20
CA HIS A 45 14.76 16.66 -15.72
C HIS A 45 15.65 17.22 -16.80
N GLU A 46 15.62 18.52 -16.96
CA GLU A 46 16.53 19.22 -17.86
C GLU A 46 17.62 19.92 -17.05
N TYR A 47 18.87 19.63 -17.40
CA TYR A 47 20.02 20.25 -16.77
C TYR A 47 21.06 20.56 -17.84
N ARG A 48 21.42 21.83 -17.98
CA ARG A 48 22.38 22.33 -19.00
C ARG A 48 22.05 21.85 -20.42
N GLY A 49 20.76 21.85 -20.78
CA GLY A 49 20.31 21.43 -22.10
C GLY A 49 20.25 19.91 -22.29
N ARG A 50 20.52 19.13 -21.26
CA ARG A 50 20.36 17.67 -21.29
C ARG A 50 19.11 17.26 -20.54
N VAL A 51 18.39 16.30 -21.09
CA VAL A 51 17.21 15.72 -20.45
C VAL A 51 17.62 14.43 -19.75
N PHE A 52 17.29 14.35 -18.47
CA PHE A 52 17.55 13.15 -17.68
C PHE A 52 16.23 12.55 -17.24
N GLU A 53 16.12 11.23 -17.34
CA GLU A 53 14.99 10.49 -16.84
C GLU A 53 15.34 9.89 -15.47
N SER A 54 14.49 10.16 -14.47
CA SER A 54 14.67 9.56 -13.15
C SER A 54 14.26 8.09 -13.22
N ARG A 55 15.18 7.20 -12.89
CA ARG A 55 14.95 5.75 -12.92
C ARG A 55 14.35 5.22 -11.63
N PHE A 56 14.52 5.96 -10.54
CA PHE A 56 14.04 5.59 -9.22
C PHE A 56 13.00 6.60 -8.76
N LEU A 57 11.86 6.11 -8.35
CA LEU A 57 10.73 6.95 -7.95
C LEU A 57 10.35 6.71 -6.50
N PRO A 58 9.90 7.76 -5.80
CA PRO A 58 9.38 7.59 -4.44
C PRO A 58 8.15 6.70 -4.42
N LYS A 59 8.21 5.67 -3.60
CA LYS A 59 7.14 4.72 -3.37
C LYS A 59 6.89 4.61 -1.88
N ALA A 60 5.85 3.90 -1.52
CA ALA A 60 5.62 3.47 -0.15
C ALA A 60 5.11 2.03 -0.16
N ILE A 61 5.47 1.30 0.89
CA ILE A 61 4.93 -0.03 1.16
C ILE A 61 3.94 0.14 2.31
N LEU A 62 2.69 -0.24 2.07
CA LEU A 62 1.65 -0.22 3.08
C LEU A 62 1.35 -1.65 3.49
N THR A 63 1.28 -1.89 4.80
CA THR A 63 0.99 -3.21 5.34
C THR A 63 -0.23 -3.13 6.25
N PHE A 64 -1.25 -3.92 5.92
CA PHE A 64 -2.46 -4.07 6.72
C PHE A 64 -2.58 -5.53 7.13
N VAL A 65 -3.13 -5.78 8.32
CA VAL A 65 -3.51 -7.13 8.72
C VAL A 65 -5.00 -7.12 8.97
N VAL A 66 -5.74 -7.91 8.21
CA VAL A 66 -7.20 -7.87 8.20
C VAL A 66 -7.79 -9.27 8.33
N ALA A 67 -9.08 -9.32 8.66
CA ALA A 67 -9.80 -10.58 8.69
C ALA A 67 -9.92 -11.18 7.28
N ASP A 68 -9.96 -12.50 7.21
CA ASP A 68 -10.06 -13.22 5.93
C ASP A 68 -11.24 -12.73 5.09
N GLU A 69 -12.37 -12.46 5.74
CA GLU A 69 -13.63 -12.13 5.07
C GLU A 69 -13.59 -10.83 4.30
N ILE A 70 -12.72 -9.90 4.69
CA ILE A 70 -12.65 -8.59 4.02
C ILE A 70 -11.40 -8.41 3.17
N ALA A 71 -10.49 -9.37 3.19
CA ALA A 71 -9.21 -9.22 2.50
C ALA A 71 -9.37 -8.89 1.01
N ALA A 72 -10.26 -9.57 0.31
CA ALA A 72 -10.50 -9.32 -1.12
C ALA A 72 -11.03 -7.91 -1.36
N SER A 73 -11.94 -7.42 -0.50
CA SER A 73 -12.47 -6.07 -0.60
C SER A 73 -11.41 -5.01 -0.33
N VAL A 74 -10.50 -5.29 0.61
CA VAL A 74 -9.37 -4.40 0.91
C VAL A 74 -8.43 -4.32 -0.30
N VAL A 75 -8.11 -5.45 -0.93
CA VAL A 75 -7.30 -5.48 -2.14
C VAL A 75 -7.93 -4.63 -3.25
N ASP A 76 -9.22 -4.79 -3.48
CA ASP A 76 -9.94 -4.03 -4.51
C ASP A 76 -9.93 -2.53 -4.21
N ALA A 77 -10.14 -2.15 -2.95
CA ALA A 77 -10.11 -0.75 -2.53
C ALA A 77 -8.73 -0.13 -2.74
N ILE A 78 -7.67 -0.88 -2.41
CA ILE A 78 -6.29 -0.42 -2.62
C ILE A 78 -6.00 -0.24 -4.11
N ALA A 79 -6.30 -1.26 -4.90
CA ALA A 79 -6.03 -1.23 -6.34
C ALA A 79 -6.75 -0.06 -7.02
N ASP A 80 -7.99 0.19 -6.62
CA ASP A 80 -8.77 1.29 -7.16
C ASP A 80 -8.21 2.65 -6.75
N ALA A 81 -7.91 2.82 -5.47
CA ALA A 81 -7.39 4.09 -4.93
C ALA A 81 -5.96 4.39 -5.39
N ALA A 82 -5.15 3.35 -5.66
CA ALA A 82 -3.77 3.52 -6.08
C ALA A 82 -3.62 3.99 -7.53
N ARG A 83 -4.67 3.88 -8.33
CA ARG A 83 -4.62 4.31 -9.73
C ARG A 83 -4.46 5.82 -9.83
N SER A 84 -3.45 6.23 -10.56
CA SER A 84 -3.14 7.65 -10.76
C SER A 84 -3.44 8.15 -12.18
N GLY A 85 -3.86 7.25 -13.07
CA GLY A 85 -3.97 7.55 -14.49
C GLY A 85 -2.64 7.47 -15.22
N ASN A 86 -1.60 7.03 -14.56
CA ASN A 86 -0.28 6.89 -15.14
C ASN A 86 -0.17 5.57 -15.90
N GLU A 87 0.15 5.64 -17.19
CA GLU A 87 0.26 4.46 -18.05
C GLU A 87 1.44 3.55 -17.68
N SER A 88 2.45 4.07 -17.01
CA SER A 88 3.66 3.31 -16.72
C SER A 88 3.57 2.42 -15.48
N GLY A 89 2.51 2.53 -14.69
CA GLY A 89 2.25 1.63 -13.57
C GLY A 89 2.02 2.34 -12.25
N ASP A 90 1.14 1.77 -11.44
CA ASP A 90 0.70 2.33 -10.16
C ASP A 90 1.05 1.44 -8.98
N GLY A 91 1.97 0.49 -9.17
CA GLY A 91 2.37 -0.43 -8.13
C GLY A 91 1.61 -1.75 -8.16
N ILE A 92 1.74 -2.50 -7.10
CA ILE A 92 1.14 -3.83 -6.97
C ILE A 92 0.62 -4.02 -5.55
N VAL A 93 -0.32 -4.94 -5.40
CA VAL A 93 -0.86 -5.35 -4.11
C VAL A 93 -0.89 -6.88 -4.07
N TRP A 94 -0.58 -7.45 -2.90
CA TRP A 94 -0.61 -8.90 -2.71
C TRP A 94 -1.09 -9.24 -1.31
N THR A 95 -1.43 -10.51 -1.12
CA THR A 95 -1.89 -11.03 0.17
C THR A 95 -1.05 -12.21 0.61
N THR A 96 -0.92 -12.35 1.93
CA THR A 96 -0.22 -13.48 2.54
C THR A 96 -1.02 -13.96 3.75
N PRO A 97 -1.33 -15.25 3.88
CA PRO A 97 -1.94 -15.76 5.10
C PRO A 97 -1.02 -15.56 6.30
N VAL A 98 -1.60 -15.21 7.42
CA VAL A 98 -0.88 -15.03 8.68
C VAL A 98 -1.43 -16.00 9.72
N ALA A 99 -0.56 -16.85 10.25
CA ALA A 99 -0.99 -17.91 11.15
C ALA A 99 -1.49 -17.39 12.51
N ASN A 100 -0.74 -16.45 13.09
CA ASN A 100 -1.06 -15.91 14.41
C ASN A 100 -0.73 -14.42 14.43
N VAL A 101 -1.63 -13.64 15.00
CA VAL A 101 -1.42 -12.22 15.23
C VAL A 101 -1.67 -11.94 16.71
N THR A 102 -0.69 -11.36 17.37
CA THR A 102 -0.79 -11.03 18.80
C THR A 102 -0.74 -9.51 18.96
N HIS A 103 -1.68 -9.00 19.73
CA HIS A 103 -1.73 -7.59 20.04
C HIS A 103 -0.68 -7.25 21.11
N ASN A 104 0.27 -6.40 20.79
CA ASN A 104 1.38 -6.11 21.70
C ASN A 104 0.92 -5.56 23.06
N ARG A 105 -0.09 -4.68 23.05
CA ARG A 105 -0.55 -4.04 24.29
C ARG A 105 -1.18 -5.03 25.26
N THR A 106 -1.95 -5.98 24.76
CA THR A 106 -2.71 -6.92 25.62
C THR A 106 -2.06 -8.29 25.74
N GLY A 107 -1.16 -8.64 24.82
CA GLY A 107 -0.61 -10.00 24.71
C GLY A 107 -1.60 -11.04 24.21
N MET A 108 -2.77 -10.61 23.75
CA MET A 108 -3.83 -11.51 23.28
C MET A 108 -3.84 -11.63 21.78
N LYS A 109 -4.31 -12.77 21.28
CA LYS A 109 -4.49 -12.97 19.85
C LYS A 109 -5.55 -12.05 19.30
N LEU A 110 -5.26 -11.49 18.12
CA LEU A 110 -6.27 -10.81 17.33
C LEU A 110 -7.09 -11.83 16.56
N GLU A 111 -8.38 -11.70 16.65
CA GLU A 111 -9.34 -12.51 15.90
C GLU A 111 -10.34 -11.57 15.25
N ALA A 112 -10.70 -11.87 14.02
CA ALA A 112 -11.63 -11.04 13.24
C ALA A 112 -11.15 -9.59 13.10
N MET A 113 -12.05 -8.63 13.16
CA MET A 113 -11.83 -7.22 12.83
C MET A 113 -11.44 -6.35 14.01
N GLU A 114 -10.59 -6.84 14.89
CA GLU A 114 -10.08 -6.01 15.96
C GLU A 114 -9.08 -4.98 15.42
N SER A 115 -9.05 -3.82 16.06
CA SER A 115 -8.12 -2.76 15.70
C SER A 115 -6.68 -3.18 15.98
N VAL A 116 -5.84 -2.99 15.01
CA VAL A 116 -4.39 -3.23 15.11
C VAL A 116 -3.64 -1.93 15.56
#